data_3406be7c1ac0d967d71d4b55327eedf7
#
_entry.id   3406be7c1ac0d967d71d4b55327eedf7
#
_cell.length_a   1.000
_cell.length_b   1.000
_cell.length_c   1.000
_cell.angle_alpha   90.00
_cell.angle_beta   90.00
_cell.angle_gamma   90.00
#
_symmetry.space_group_name_H-M   'P 1'
#
loop_
_entity.id
_entity.type
_entity.pdbx_description
1 polymer ?
#
loop_
_entity_poly.entity_id
_entity_poly.type
_entity_poly.pdbx_seq_one_letter_code
_entity_poly.pdbx_strand_id
1 'polypeptide(L)'
;MPAVPLFHLAFPVHELSAARRFYGELLGCPEGRSSDSWVDFDFYGHQIVAHLAPEEARAATNAVDGDAVPVRHFGVILSVSEWQALADKLQRAGIRFIIEPHVRFRGEVGEQSTMFFLDPSGNALEFKAFADPSRVFAR
;
A
#
# COMPACT_ATOMS: atom_id res chain seq x y z
N MET A 1 17.41 -12.90 -17.02
CA MET A 1 17.03 -11.85 -16.04
C MET A 1 17.19 -12.40 -14.62
N PRO A 2 17.98 -11.74 -13.78
CA PRO A 2 18.00 -12.14 -12.39
C PRO A 2 16.61 -11.86 -11.77
N ALA A 3 16.15 -12.80 -10.96
CA ALA A 3 14.89 -12.61 -10.25
C ALA A 3 15.09 -11.58 -9.15
N VAL A 4 14.07 -10.73 -8.96
CA VAL A 4 14.06 -9.80 -7.83
C VAL A 4 13.79 -10.60 -6.56
N PRO A 5 14.64 -10.48 -5.52
CA PRO A 5 14.36 -11.15 -4.26
C PRO A 5 12.99 -10.74 -3.72
N LEU A 6 12.28 -11.69 -3.11
CA LEU A 6 10.98 -11.38 -2.52
C LEU A 6 11.17 -10.54 -1.24
N PHE A 7 10.43 -9.46 -1.17
CA PHE A 7 10.36 -8.64 0.03
C PHE A 7 9.38 -9.28 1.01
N HIS A 8 9.69 -9.22 2.28
CA HIS A 8 8.84 -9.73 3.36
C HIS A 8 8.55 -8.62 4.36
N LEU A 9 7.28 -8.43 4.70
CA LEU A 9 6.85 -7.44 5.69
C LEU A 9 5.80 -8.07 6.59
N ALA A 10 5.98 -7.94 7.90
CA ALA A 10 4.97 -8.32 8.88
C ALA A 10 4.43 -7.05 9.55
N PHE A 11 3.11 -6.98 9.77
CA PHE A 11 2.47 -5.82 10.36
C PHE A 11 1.28 -6.23 11.23
N PRO A 12 0.93 -5.41 12.23
CA PRO A 12 -0.16 -5.75 13.14
C PRO A 12 -1.52 -5.41 12.54
N VAL A 13 -2.49 -6.26 12.82
CA VAL A 13 -3.91 -5.99 12.50
C VAL A 13 -4.77 -6.29 13.72
N HIS A 14 -5.94 -5.66 13.80
CA HIS A 14 -6.87 -5.87 14.91
C HIS A 14 -7.78 -7.07 14.71
N GLU A 15 -7.97 -7.52 13.47
CA GLU A 15 -8.89 -8.61 13.12
C GLU A 15 -8.47 -9.24 11.79
N LEU A 16 -8.27 -10.56 11.79
CA LEU A 16 -7.83 -11.27 10.57
C LEU A 16 -8.88 -11.27 9.47
N SER A 17 -10.16 -11.38 9.82
CA SER A 17 -11.23 -11.36 8.82
C SER A 17 -11.30 -10.01 8.10
N ALA A 18 -11.09 -8.90 8.81
CA ALA A 18 -11.03 -7.58 8.19
C ALA A 18 -9.82 -7.46 7.25
N ALA A 19 -8.66 -8.00 7.66
CA ALA A 19 -7.46 -8.03 6.82
C ALA A 19 -7.70 -8.83 5.54
N ARG A 20 -8.37 -9.99 5.65
CA ARG A 20 -8.71 -10.81 4.48
C ARG A 20 -9.62 -10.08 3.49
N ARG A 21 -10.62 -9.39 3.99
CA ARG A 21 -11.51 -8.59 3.13
C ARG A 21 -10.75 -7.46 2.44
N PHE A 22 -9.86 -6.80 3.15
CA PHE A 22 -9.11 -5.66 2.61
C PHE A 22 -8.03 -6.12 1.63
N TYR A 23 -7.08 -6.93 2.09
CA TYR A 23 -5.95 -7.34 1.25
C TYR A 23 -6.35 -8.39 0.21
N GLY A 24 -7.15 -9.36 0.62
CA GLY A 24 -7.56 -10.46 -0.26
C GLY A 24 -8.62 -10.07 -1.26
N GLU A 25 -9.70 -9.48 -0.80
CA GLU A 25 -10.84 -9.18 -1.68
C GLU A 25 -10.70 -7.82 -2.35
N LEU A 26 -10.48 -6.75 -1.60
CA LEU A 26 -10.43 -5.40 -2.15
C LEU A 26 -9.17 -5.16 -2.98
N LEU A 27 -7.99 -5.42 -2.43
CA LEU A 27 -6.74 -5.26 -3.17
C LEU A 27 -6.46 -6.41 -4.14
N GLY A 28 -7.13 -7.53 -3.97
CA GLY A 28 -7.00 -8.68 -4.87
C GLY A 28 -5.71 -9.48 -4.67
N CYS A 29 -5.13 -9.45 -3.49
CA CYS A 29 -3.92 -10.20 -3.18
C CYS A 29 -4.26 -11.64 -2.80
N PRO A 30 -3.76 -12.66 -3.52
CA PRO A 30 -4.02 -14.04 -3.17
C PRO A 30 -3.56 -14.35 -1.75
N GLU A 31 -4.39 -15.07 -0.99
CA GLU A 31 -4.03 -15.50 0.35
C GLU A 31 -3.11 -16.73 0.26
N GLY A 32 -2.06 -16.74 1.07
CA GLY A 32 -1.17 -17.87 1.19
C GLY A 32 -1.52 -18.74 2.39
N ARG A 33 -0.55 -18.92 3.30
CA ARG A 33 -0.77 -19.72 4.51
C ARG A 33 -1.35 -18.86 5.63
N SER A 34 -1.95 -19.51 6.60
CA SER A 34 -2.51 -18.82 7.75
C SER A 34 -2.55 -19.71 8.99
N SER A 35 -2.74 -19.08 10.14
CA SER A 35 -3.03 -19.72 11.42
C SER A 35 -4.14 -18.93 12.10
N ASP A 36 -4.39 -19.22 13.36
CA ASP A 36 -5.36 -18.45 14.14
C ASP A 36 -4.88 -17.04 14.48
N SER A 37 -3.61 -16.75 14.28
CA SER A 37 -3.00 -15.47 14.68
C SER A 37 -2.31 -14.70 13.55
N TRP A 38 -2.28 -15.25 12.34
CA TRP A 38 -1.66 -14.54 11.23
C TRP A 38 -2.19 -15.05 9.89
N VAL A 39 -2.02 -14.25 8.83
CA VAL A 39 -2.35 -14.62 7.45
C VAL A 39 -1.35 -13.97 6.49
N ASP A 40 -0.84 -14.79 5.53
CA ASP A 40 0.05 -14.33 4.46
C ASP A 40 -0.75 -13.89 3.24
N PHE A 41 -0.23 -12.90 2.53
CA PHE A 41 -0.76 -12.53 1.22
C PHE A 41 0.38 -12.43 0.20
N ASP A 42 0.08 -12.80 -1.03
CA ASP A 42 0.92 -12.48 -2.18
C ASP A 42 0.62 -11.03 -2.57
N PHE A 43 1.46 -10.12 -2.12
CA PHE A 43 1.29 -8.69 -2.32
C PHE A 43 2.15 -8.26 -3.51
N TYR A 44 1.55 -8.32 -4.70
CA TYR A 44 2.25 -7.95 -5.95
C TYR A 44 3.56 -8.73 -6.14
N GLY A 45 3.54 -10.01 -5.81
CA GLY A 45 4.69 -10.90 -5.91
C GLY A 45 5.59 -10.94 -4.67
N HIS A 46 5.30 -10.14 -3.65
CA HIS A 46 6.04 -10.13 -2.39
C HIS A 46 5.20 -10.70 -1.26
N GLN A 47 5.84 -11.12 -0.19
CA GLN A 47 5.11 -11.68 0.96
C GLN A 47 4.85 -10.62 2.02
N ILE A 48 3.57 -10.39 2.35
CA ILE A 48 3.22 -9.63 3.54
C ILE A 48 2.44 -10.53 4.49
N VAL A 49 2.58 -10.29 5.78
CA VAL A 49 1.95 -11.09 6.82
C VAL A 49 1.20 -10.18 7.79
N ALA A 50 -0.11 -10.37 7.87
CA ALA A 50 -0.94 -9.68 8.84
C ALA A 50 -0.95 -10.50 10.13
N HIS A 51 -0.42 -9.94 11.22
CA HIS A 51 -0.41 -10.57 12.53
C HIS A 51 -1.48 -10.00 13.43
N LEU A 52 -2.24 -10.85 14.09
CA LEU A 52 -3.27 -10.42 15.03
C LEU A 52 -2.59 -9.84 16.29
N ALA A 53 -2.53 -8.53 16.36
CA ALA A 53 -1.92 -7.79 17.47
C ALA A 53 -2.65 -6.46 17.65
N PRO A 54 -3.89 -6.48 18.21
CA PRO A 54 -4.73 -5.27 18.28
C PRO A 54 -4.10 -4.08 19.00
N GLU A 55 -3.28 -4.35 20.02
CA GLU A 55 -2.64 -3.26 20.79
C GLU A 55 -1.57 -2.51 19.99
N GLU A 56 -1.05 -3.10 18.93
CA GLU A 56 0.02 -2.52 18.12
C GLU A 56 -0.50 -1.88 16.83
N ALA A 57 -1.76 -2.08 16.50
CA ALA A 57 -2.34 -1.60 15.24
C ALA A 57 -2.66 -0.09 15.31
N ARG A 58 -1.62 0.74 15.14
CA ARG A 58 -1.75 2.21 15.09
C ARG A 58 -0.56 2.83 14.36
N ALA A 59 -0.76 4.04 13.83
CA ALA A 59 0.24 4.74 13.04
C ALA A 59 0.66 6.07 13.67
N ALA A 60 1.97 6.42 13.52
CA ALA A 60 2.49 7.76 13.74
C ALA A 60 2.57 8.49 12.39
N THR A 61 2.70 9.82 12.41
CA THR A 61 2.72 10.63 11.19
C THR A 61 3.93 11.56 11.13
N ASN A 62 4.26 12.01 9.91
CA ASN A 62 5.24 13.02 9.60
C ASN A 62 4.61 14.03 8.63
N ALA A 63 5.05 15.27 8.66
CA ALA A 63 4.55 16.28 7.71
C ALA A 63 5.31 16.18 6.38
N VAL A 64 4.56 16.05 5.28
CA VAL A 64 5.11 16.05 3.91
C VAL A 64 4.17 16.86 3.04
N ASP A 65 4.68 17.90 2.38
CA ASP A 65 3.89 18.78 1.49
C ASP A 65 2.64 19.33 2.16
N GLY A 66 2.70 19.61 3.46
CA GLY A 66 1.56 20.11 4.23
C GLY A 66 0.60 19.03 4.73
N ASP A 67 0.80 17.76 4.36
CA ASP A 67 -0.02 16.65 4.82
C ASP A 67 0.64 15.90 5.98
N ALA A 68 -0.17 15.37 6.90
CA ALA A 68 0.30 14.48 7.95
C ALA A 68 0.41 13.05 7.38
N VAL A 69 1.61 12.68 6.97
CA VAL A 69 1.89 11.38 6.36
C VAL A 69 2.24 10.35 7.43
N PRO A 70 1.59 9.18 7.46
CA PRO A 70 1.98 8.11 8.36
C PRO A 70 3.44 7.72 8.17
N VAL A 71 4.21 7.66 9.27
CA VAL A 71 5.64 7.38 9.22
C VAL A 71 5.91 5.96 8.77
N ARG A 72 5.13 5.00 9.30
CA ARG A 72 5.20 3.64 8.79
C ARG A 72 4.13 3.48 7.74
N HIS A 73 4.57 3.33 6.51
CA HIS A 73 3.66 3.02 5.41
C HIS A 73 4.38 2.12 4.42
N PHE A 74 3.62 1.43 3.61
CA PHE A 74 4.16 0.54 2.58
C PHE A 74 3.23 0.48 1.39
N GLY A 75 3.75 -0.01 0.29
CA GLY A 75 3.00 -0.15 -0.94
C GLY A 75 3.95 -0.53 -2.06
N VAL A 76 3.47 -0.42 -3.28
CA VAL A 76 4.28 -0.71 -4.46
C VAL A 76 4.23 0.42 -5.45
N ILE A 77 5.20 0.42 -6.34
CA ILE A 77 5.26 1.34 -7.49
C ILE A 77 4.69 0.56 -8.66
N LEU A 78 3.56 1.01 -9.17
CA LEU A 78 2.82 0.38 -10.27
C LEU A 78 3.11 1.12 -11.57
N SER A 79 2.70 0.53 -12.68
CA SER A 79 2.58 1.29 -13.93
C SER A 79 1.47 2.35 -13.75
N VAL A 80 1.50 3.40 -14.56
CA VAL A 80 0.48 4.45 -14.48
C VAL A 80 -0.92 3.88 -14.68
N SER A 81 -1.09 2.96 -15.65
CA SER A 81 -2.40 2.35 -15.93
C SER A 81 -2.90 1.49 -14.76
N GLU A 82 -2.01 0.69 -14.15
CA GLU A 82 -2.37 -0.12 -12.98
C GLU A 82 -2.72 0.74 -11.77
N TRP A 83 -1.95 1.81 -11.56
CA TRP A 83 -2.19 2.76 -10.48
C TRP A 83 -3.55 3.43 -10.63
N GLN A 84 -3.87 3.89 -11.85
CA GLN A 84 -5.16 4.53 -12.12
C GLN A 84 -6.32 3.56 -11.91
N ALA A 85 -6.18 2.32 -12.37
CA ALA A 85 -7.21 1.30 -12.18
C ALA A 85 -7.44 1.01 -10.69
N LEU A 86 -6.37 0.95 -9.90
CA LEU A 86 -6.49 0.75 -8.45
C LEU A 86 -7.15 1.97 -7.79
N ALA A 87 -6.74 3.18 -8.15
CA ALA A 87 -7.33 4.41 -7.61
C ALA A 87 -8.84 4.43 -7.87
N ASP A 88 -9.28 4.12 -9.09
CA ASP A 88 -10.69 4.08 -9.44
C ASP A 88 -11.45 3.02 -8.63
N LYS A 89 -10.85 1.84 -8.46
CA LYS A 89 -11.45 0.75 -7.68
C LYS A 89 -11.64 1.15 -6.22
N LEU A 90 -10.63 1.79 -5.62
CA LEU A 90 -10.69 2.23 -4.22
C LEU A 90 -11.70 3.34 -4.03
N GLN A 91 -11.79 4.27 -4.98
CA GLN A 91 -12.80 5.34 -4.93
C GLN A 91 -14.21 4.74 -5.03
N ARG A 92 -14.43 3.78 -5.91
CA ARG A 92 -15.74 3.10 -6.02
C ARG A 92 -16.09 2.31 -4.77
N ALA A 93 -15.09 1.78 -4.08
CA ALA A 93 -15.29 1.03 -2.83
C ALA A 93 -15.54 1.95 -1.63
N GLY A 94 -15.47 3.27 -1.81
CA GLY A 94 -15.68 4.24 -0.74
C GLY A 94 -14.52 4.33 0.25
N ILE A 95 -13.32 3.95 -0.15
CA ILE A 95 -12.13 4.03 0.70
C ILE A 95 -11.84 5.49 1.02
N ARG A 96 -11.60 5.77 2.30
CA ARG A 96 -11.19 7.09 2.75
C ARG A 96 -9.68 7.23 2.54
N PHE A 97 -9.29 8.21 1.72
CA PHE A 97 -7.88 8.50 1.49
C PHE A 97 -7.36 9.48 2.55
N ILE A 98 -6.15 9.24 3.04
CA ILE A 98 -5.39 10.23 3.82
C ILE A 98 -4.93 11.32 2.87
N ILE A 99 -4.42 10.91 1.71
CA ILE A 99 -4.04 11.80 0.62
C ILE A 99 -4.71 11.28 -0.64
N GLU A 100 -5.59 12.10 -1.22
CA GLU A 100 -6.31 11.73 -2.44
C GLU A 100 -5.34 11.45 -3.58
N PRO A 101 -5.71 10.55 -4.53
CA PRO A 101 -4.90 10.31 -5.71
C PRO A 101 -4.56 11.62 -6.42
N HIS A 102 -3.28 11.89 -6.64
CA HIS A 102 -2.82 13.10 -7.32
C HIS A 102 -1.42 12.92 -7.90
N VAL A 103 -0.99 13.86 -8.73
CA VAL A 103 0.32 13.89 -9.37
C VAL A 103 1.22 14.90 -8.66
N ARG A 104 2.44 14.46 -8.30
CA ARG A 104 3.50 15.31 -7.73
C ARG A 104 4.56 15.59 -8.79
N PHE A 105 5.21 16.75 -8.67
CA PHE A 105 6.32 17.14 -9.56
C PHE A 105 5.95 17.10 -11.04
N ARG A 106 4.71 17.53 -11.36
CA ARG A 106 4.19 17.51 -12.73
C ARG A 106 5.12 18.27 -13.67
N GLY A 107 5.52 17.61 -14.78
CA GLY A 107 6.42 18.18 -15.76
C GLY A 107 7.89 18.10 -15.41
N GLU A 108 8.25 17.58 -14.22
CA GLU A 108 9.63 17.44 -13.77
C GLU A 108 10.11 16.00 -13.93
N VAL A 109 11.43 15.78 -13.76
CA VAL A 109 12.06 14.46 -13.89
C VAL A 109 11.43 13.42 -12.95
N GLY A 110 11.06 13.84 -11.77
CA GLY A 110 10.48 12.97 -10.74
C GLY A 110 8.98 12.92 -10.75
N GLU A 111 8.31 13.31 -11.85
CA GLU A 111 6.85 13.28 -11.91
C GLU A 111 6.32 11.91 -11.50
N GLN A 112 5.44 11.89 -10.50
CA GLN A 112 4.87 10.67 -9.97
C GLN A 112 3.44 10.89 -9.50
N SER A 113 2.63 9.85 -9.62
CA SER A 113 1.29 9.80 -9.05
C SER A 113 1.36 9.09 -7.71
N THR A 114 0.59 9.54 -6.74
CA THR A 114 0.57 8.91 -5.42
C THR A 114 -0.82 8.95 -4.81
N MET A 115 -1.08 8.03 -3.89
CA MET A 115 -2.27 8.01 -3.05
C MET A 115 -1.92 7.31 -1.74
N PHE A 116 -2.52 7.79 -0.64
CA PHE A 116 -2.37 7.20 0.69
C PHE A 116 -3.72 6.82 1.26
N PHE A 117 -3.83 5.64 1.82
CA PHE A 117 -5.04 5.20 2.51
C PHE A 117 -4.69 4.24 3.64
N LEU A 118 -5.65 4.00 4.51
CA LEU A 118 -5.46 3.09 5.65
C LEU A 118 -6.15 1.76 5.39
N ASP A 119 -5.56 0.68 5.93
CA ASP A 119 -6.28 -0.57 6.06
C ASP A 119 -7.25 -0.47 7.26
N PRO A 120 -8.10 -1.48 7.51
CA PRO A 120 -9.04 -1.42 8.64
C PRO A 120 -8.40 -1.33 10.03
N SER A 121 -7.12 -1.64 10.14
CA SER A 121 -6.38 -1.60 11.42
C SER A 121 -5.52 -0.35 11.58
N GLY A 122 -5.61 0.61 10.66
CA GLY A 122 -4.83 1.82 10.72
C GLY A 122 -3.43 1.70 10.11
N ASN A 123 -3.11 0.59 9.45
CA ASN A 123 -1.86 0.49 8.71
C ASN A 123 -1.97 1.34 7.45
N ALA A 124 -0.93 2.13 7.18
CA ALA A 124 -0.94 3.06 6.06
C ALA A 124 -0.30 2.44 4.82
N LEU A 125 -0.94 2.64 3.68
CA LEU A 125 -0.42 2.21 2.39
C LEU A 125 -0.24 3.42 1.48
N GLU A 126 0.84 3.41 0.71
CA GLU A 126 1.06 4.36 -0.36
C GLU A 126 1.33 3.60 -1.65
N PHE A 127 0.56 3.90 -2.69
CA PHE A 127 0.80 3.34 -4.03
C PHE A 127 1.22 4.47 -4.94
N LYS A 128 2.30 4.26 -5.68
CA LYS A 128 2.89 5.25 -6.57
C LYS A 128 2.95 4.75 -8.00
N ALA A 129 3.05 5.67 -8.93
CA ALA A 129 3.42 5.39 -10.31
C ALA A 129 4.28 6.54 -10.82
N PHE A 130 5.38 6.24 -11.47
CA PHE A 130 6.25 7.25 -12.07
C PHE A 130 5.86 7.40 -13.54
N ALA A 131 5.80 8.65 -14.02
CA ALA A 131 5.56 8.93 -15.44
C ALA A 131 6.63 8.24 -16.29
N ASP A 132 7.88 8.23 -15.81
CA ASP A 132 8.98 7.48 -16.39
C ASP A 132 9.52 6.50 -15.33
N PRO A 133 9.21 5.18 -15.45
CA PRO A 133 9.64 4.18 -14.46
C PRO A 133 11.15 4.14 -14.23
N SER A 134 11.96 4.55 -15.22
CA SER A 134 13.41 4.59 -15.07
C SER A 134 13.88 5.66 -14.06
N ARG A 135 12.99 6.54 -13.63
CA ARG A 135 13.29 7.67 -12.74
C ARG A 135 13.02 7.40 -11.26
N VAL A 136 12.62 6.17 -10.91
CA VAL A 136 12.32 5.82 -9.51
C VAL A 136 13.48 6.19 -8.57
N PHE A 137 14.73 5.97 -9.02
CA PHE A 137 15.92 6.27 -8.23
C PHE A 137 16.70 7.48 -8.76
N ALA A 138 16.07 8.31 -9.58
CA ALA A 138 16.74 9.51 -10.13
C ALA A 138 17.03 10.52 -9.02
N ARG A 139 18.21 11.20 -9.10
CA ARG A 139 18.63 12.24 -8.16
C ARG A 139 18.46 13.62 -8.77
#